data_dc970708e24d0b13add545c566110913
#
_entry.id   dc970708e24d0b13add545c566110913
#
_cell.length_a   1.000
_cell.length_b   1.000
_cell.length_c   1.000
_cell.angle_alpha   90.00
_cell.angle_beta   90.00
_cell.angle_gamma   90.00
#
_symmetry.space_group_name_H-M   'P 1'
#
loop_
_entity.id
_entity.type
_entity.pdbx_description
1 polymer ?
#
loop_
_entity_poly.entity_id
_entity_poly.type
_entity_poly.pdbx_seq_one_letter_code
_entity_poly.pdbx_strand_id
1 'polypeptide(L)'
;MDLRRHWWWWVSGVLVTATALLAFGNSQHFGVIAFSNITALVLLLLCMGLMFKASYSSHGISRGFWILMAVGFAFWASNQAGWTAYELVMRRPLPDPFWGDALLFLHVVPFMAAVALRPHRIHETKTGSFGVLNTLMLLIWWVFLYGFTRQFTRAVTICCI
;
A
#
# COMPACT_ATOMS: atom_id res chain seq x y z
N MET A 1 12.56 16.44 -30.50
CA MET A 1 11.70 16.62 -29.33
C MET A 1 11.60 15.27 -28.63
N ASP A 2 12.33 15.09 -27.48
CA ASP A 2 12.53 13.78 -26.85
C ASP A 2 11.24 13.28 -26.17
N LEU A 3 10.46 12.47 -26.89
CA LEU A 3 9.27 11.80 -26.35
C LEU A 3 9.62 10.97 -25.10
N ARG A 4 10.84 10.44 -25.01
CA ARG A 4 11.35 9.64 -23.90
C ARG A 4 11.46 10.40 -22.58
N ARG A 5 11.65 11.73 -22.64
CA ARG A 5 11.82 12.59 -21.45
C ARG A 5 10.50 13.06 -20.86
N HIS A 6 9.40 13.01 -21.62
CA HIS A 6 8.12 13.61 -21.25
C HIS A 6 7.02 12.58 -20.98
N TRP A 7 7.31 11.27 -21.13
CA TRP A 7 6.31 10.22 -20.90
C TRP A 7 5.76 10.22 -19.46
N TRP A 8 6.54 10.62 -18.47
CA TRP A 8 6.12 10.77 -17.08
C TRP A 8 4.98 11.78 -16.91
N TRP A 9 5.00 12.86 -17.67
CA TRP A 9 3.94 13.85 -17.64
C TRP A 9 2.62 13.29 -18.19
N TRP A 10 2.70 12.48 -19.24
CA TRP A 10 1.53 11.80 -19.78
C TRP A 10 0.96 10.78 -18.80
N VAL A 11 1.81 9.95 -18.20
CA VAL A 11 1.39 8.97 -17.17
C VAL A 11 0.78 9.69 -15.97
N SER A 12 1.39 10.77 -15.49
CA SER A 12 0.86 11.57 -14.39
C SER A 12 -0.47 12.22 -14.76
N GLY A 13 -0.60 12.76 -15.97
CA GLY A 13 -1.83 13.35 -16.46
C GLY A 13 -2.98 12.34 -16.55
N VAL A 14 -2.71 11.13 -17.07
CA VAL A 14 -3.70 10.04 -17.13
C VAL A 14 -4.11 9.60 -15.72
N LEU A 15 -3.16 9.45 -14.79
CA LEU A 15 -3.46 9.09 -13.40
C LEU A 15 -4.32 10.16 -12.71
N VAL A 16 -3.95 11.44 -12.83
CA VAL A 16 -4.72 12.54 -12.24
C VAL A 16 -6.12 12.61 -12.83
N THR A 17 -6.25 12.46 -14.14
CA THR A 17 -7.56 12.49 -14.82
C THR A 17 -8.42 11.29 -14.40
N ALA A 18 -7.85 10.08 -14.33
CA ALA A 18 -8.54 8.89 -13.85
C ALA A 18 -9.00 9.06 -12.40
N THR A 19 -8.13 9.59 -11.54
CA THR A 19 -8.46 9.86 -10.13
C THR A 19 -9.56 10.91 -9.99
N ALA A 20 -9.51 11.97 -10.80
CA ALA A 20 -10.54 13.00 -10.81
C ALA A 20 -11.89 12.44 -11.28
N LEU A 21 -11.91 11.65 -12.36
CA LEU A 21 -13.13 11.00 -12.84
C LEU A 21 -13.74 10.06 -11.79
N LEU A 22 -12.90 9.34 -11.02
CA LEU A 22 -13.35 8.50 -9.93
C LEU A 22 -13.90 9.32 -8.74
N ALA A 23 -13.26 10.45 -8.42
CA ALA A 23 -13.68 11.31 -7.31
C ALA A 23 -14.98 12.07 -7.59
N PHE A 24 -15.19 12.51 -8.85
CA PHE A 24 -16.39 13.24 -9.25
C PHE A 24 -17.48 12.35 -9.87
N GLY A 25 -17.16 11.08 -10.16
CA GLY A 25 -18.13 10.09 -10.62
C GLY A 25 -19.14 9.74 -9.51
N ASN A 26 -20.36 9.35 -9.91
CA ASN A 26 -21.32 8.83 -8.96
C ASN A 26 -20.82 7.51 -8.38
N SER A 27 -20.26 7.55 -7.16
CA SER A 27 -19.60 6.43 -6.46
C SER A 27 -20.48 5.18 -6.25
N GLN A 28 -21.81 5.32 -6.45
CA GLN A 28 -22.78 4.22 -6.32
C GLN A 28 -22.89 3.36 -7.59
N HIS A 29 -22.30 3.78 -8.72
CA HIS A 29 -22.33 2.98 -9.94
C HIS A 29 -21.33 1.83 -9.87
N PHE A 30 -21.83 0.60 -10.02
CA PHE A 30 -21.02 -0.63 -10.03
C PHE A 30 -19.80 -0.54 -10.98
N GLY A 31 -19.96 0.10 -12.16
CA GLY A 31 -18.87 0.29 -13.10
C GLY A 31 -17.72 1.14 -12.55
N VAL A 32 -18.01 2.16 -11.75
CA VAL A 32 -16.99 3.03 -11.11
C VAL A 32 -16.25 2.25 -10.03
N ILE A 33 -16.97 1.49 -9.21
CA ILE A 33 -16.40 0.61 -8.18
C ILE A 33 -15.48 -0.43 -8.81
N ALA A 34 -15.96 -1.11 -9.86
CA ALA A 34 -15.19 -2.12 -10.58
C ALA A 34 -13.91 -1.55 -11.20
N PHE A 35 -14.01 -0.41 -11.88
CA PHE A 35 -12.87 0.26 -12.48
C PHE A 35 -11.84 0.68 -11.43
N SER A 36 -12.28 1.26 -10.31
CA SER A 36 -11.40 1.67 -9.21
C SER A 36 -10.63 0.49 -8.63
N ASN A 37 -11.34 -0.60 -8.29
CA ASN A 37 -10.74 -1.78 -7.68
C ASN A 37 -9.75 -2.49 -8.61
N ILE A 38 -10.10 -2.65 -9.88
CA ILE A 38 -9.22 -3.27 -10.88
C ILE A 38 -7.98 -2.40 -11.09
N THR A 39 -8.15 -1.08 -11.24
CA THR A 39 -7.04 -0.15 -11.45
C THR A 39 -6.08 -0.16 -10.25
N ALA A 40 -6.61 -0.12 -9.03
CA ALA A 40 -5.80 -0.20 -7.82
C ALA A 40 -4.99 -1.52 -7.76
N LEU A 41 -5.63 -2.65 -8.04
CA LEU A 41 -4.99 -3.96 -8.05
C LEU A 41 -3.88 -4.03 -9.11
N VAL A 42 -4.14 -3.57 -10.33
CA VAL A 42 -3.15 -3.54 -11.43
C VAL A 42 -1.96 -2.67 -11.05
N LEU A 43 -2.18 -1.49 -10.49
CA LEU A 43 -1.09 -0.59 -10.05
C LEU A 43 -0.24 -1.23 -8.95
N LEU A 44 -0.85 -1.89 -7.97
CA LEU A 44 -0.13 -2.59 -6.91
C LEU A 44 0.73 -3.75 -7.45
N LEU A 45 0.19 -4.54 -8.38
CA LEU A 45 0.92 -5.62 -9.03
C LEU A 45 2.08 -5.09 -9.88
N LEU A 46 1.90 -3.97 -10.59
CA LEU A 46 2.98 -3.32 -11.34
C LEU A 46 4.08 -2.80 -10.41
N CYS A 47 3.71 -2.14 -9.30
CA CYS A 47 4.68 -1.69 -8.30
C CYS A 47 5.47 -2.86 -7.73
N MET A 48 4.78 -3.93 -7.32
CA MET A 48 5.42 -5.15 -6.82
C MET A 48 6.41 -5.72 -7.85
N GLY A 49 6.00 -5.86 -9.11
CA GLY A 49 6.86 -6.38 -10.19
C GLY A 49 8.09 -5.52 -10.44
N LEU A 50 7.94 -4.19 -10.42
CA LEU A 50 9.06 -3.25 -10.56
C LEU A 50 10.04 -3.35 -9.39
N MET A 51 9.56 -3.51 -8.15
CA MET A 51 10.39 -3.69 -6.97
C MET A 51 11.15 -5.02 -7.03
N PHE A 52 10.50 -6.11 -7.46
CA PHE A 52 11.18 -7.38 -7.70
C PHE A 52 12.27 -7.25 -8.77
N LYS A 53 11.97 -6.62 -9.90
CA LYS A 53 12.96 -6.37 -10.95
C LYS A 53 14.15 -5.57 -10.41
N ALA A 54 13.93 -4.52 -9.64
CA ALA A 54 14.97 -3.73 -9.00
C ALA A 54 15.82 -4.58 -8.03
N SER A 55 15.20 -5.52 -7.33
CA SER A 55 15.89 -6.47 -6.43
C SER A 55 16.88 -7.36 -7.18
N TYR A 56 16.53 -7.87 -8.36
CA TYR A 56 17.44 -8.69 -9.17
C TYR A 56 18.66 -7.91 -9.66
N SER A 57 18.51 -6.62 -9.93
CA SER A 57 19.59 -5.74 -10.40
C SER A 57 20.43 -5.17 -9.27
N SER A 58 20.07 -5.40 -8.01
CA SER A 58 20.71 -4.83 -6.82
C SER A 58 21.45 -5.88 -6.01
N HIS A 59 22.46 -5.45 -5.24
CA HIS A 59 23.27 -6.32 -4.39
C HIS A 59 23.30 -5.81 -2.93
N GLY A 60 23.58 -6.71 -1.99
CA GLY A 60 23.77 -6.37 -0.59
C GLY A 60 22.50 -5.74 0.05
N ILE A 61 22.68 -4.67 0.81
CA ILE A 61 21.63 -3.97 1.55
C ILE A 61 20.55 -3.40 0.62
N SER A 62 20.95 -2.92 -0.55
CA SER A 62 20.02 -2.39 -1.55
C SER A 62 19.05 -3.48 -2.05
N ARG A 63 19.53 -4.70 -2.24
CA ARG A 63 18.67 -5.84 -2.58
C ARG A 63 17.66 -6.14 -1.50
N GLY A 64 18.09 -6.14 -0.23
CA GLY A 64 17.20 -6.31 0.93
C GLY A 64 16.10 -5.26 0.98
N PHE A 65 16.44 -3.99 0.74
CA PHE A 65 15.49 -2.89 0.64
C PHE A 65 14.40 -3.17 -0.40
N TRP A 66 14.79 -3.53 -1.64
CA TRP A 66 13.83 -3.78 -2.71
C TRP A 66 12.95 -5.01 -2.46
N ILE A 67 13.51 -6.07 -1.84
CA ILE A 67 12.73 -7.26 -1.44
C ILE A 67 11.67 -6.89 -0.41
N LEU A 68 12.05 -6.15 0.64
CA LEU A 68 11.10 -5.74 1.68
C LEU A 68 10.00 -4.83 1.11
N MET A 69 10.34 -3.93 0.21
CA MET A 69 9.35 -3.11 -0.51
C MET A 69 8.39 -4.00 -1.31
N ALA A 70 8.91 -4.98 -2.05
CA ALA A 70 8.08 -5.90 -2.83
C ALA A 70 7.15 -6.73 -1.95
N VAL A 71 7.63 -7.21 -0.79
CA VAL A 71 6.81 -7.95 0.19
C VAL A 71 5.68 -7.08 0.75
N GLY A 72 5.97 -5.82 1.07
CA GLY A 72 4.94 -4.88 1.51
C GLY A 72 3.85 -4.68 0.46
N PHE A 73 4.23 -4.46 -0.79
CA PHE A 73 3.26 -4.38 -1.89
C PHE A 73 2.50 -5.69 -2.12
N ALA A 74 3.14 -6.86 -1.91
CA ALA A 74 2.47 -8.15 -2.02
C ALA A 74 1.36 -8.32 -0.98
N PHE A 75 1.59 -7.95 0.28
CA PHE A 75 0.55 -7.97 1.31
C PHE A 75 -0.60 -7.02 0.97
N TRP A 76 -0.28 -5.81 0.51
CA TRP A 76 -1.31 -4.85 0.12
C TRP A 76 -2.11 -5.34 -1.10
N ALA A 77 -1.44 -5.86 -2.13
CA ALA A 77 -2.10 -6.44 -3.30
C ALA A 77 -3.00 -7.63 -2.93
N SER A 78 -2.59 -8.46 -1.98
CA SER A 78 -3.40 -9.58 -1.49
C SER A 78 -4.68 -9.10 -0.78
N ASN A 79 -4.58 -8.06 0.04
CA ASN A 79 -5.75 -7.42 0.63
C ASN A 79 -6.68 -6.83 -0.44
N GLN A 80 -6.12 -6.09 -1.41
CA GLN A 80 -6.89 -5.49 -2.50
C GLN A 80 -7.57 -6.55 -3.37
N ALA A 81 -6.90 -7.68 -3.63
CA ALA A 81 -7.48 -8.79 -4.37
C ALA A 81 -8.66 -9.42 -3.63
N GLY A 82 -8.53 -9.62 -2.32
CA GLY A 82 -9.63 -10.08 -1.47
C GLY A 82 -10.82 -9.13 -1.52
N TRP A 83 -10.58 -7.83 -1.32
CA TRP A 83 -11.62 -6.80 -1.42
C TRP A 83 -12.32 -6.82 -2.78
N THR A 84 -11.54 -6.80 -3.85
CA THR A 84 -12.05 -6.85 -5.23
C THR A 84 -12.91 -8.10 -5.47
N ALA A 85 -12.49 -9.27 -4.95
CA ALA A 85 -13.26 -10.50 -5.08
C ALA A 85 -14.62 -10.43 -4.37
N TYR A 86 -14.68 -9.88 -3.15
CA TYR A 86 -15.95 -9.72 -2.44
C TYR A 86 -16.90 -8.76 -3.15
N GLU A 87 -16.42 -7.59 -3.58
CA GLU A 87 -17.27 -6.57 -4.20
C GLU A 87 -17.68 -6.91 -5.64
N LEU A 88 -16.74 -7.40 -6.46
CA LEU A 88 -17.01 -7.61 -7.88
C LEU A 88 -17.56 -9.01 -8.20
N VAL A 89 -17.00 -10.05 -7.57
CA VAL A 89 -17.35 -11.45 -7.88
C VAL A 89 -18.50 -11.92 -7.03
N MET A 90 -18.40 -11.78 -5.71
CA MET A 90 -19.41 -12.27 -4.79
C MET A 90 -20.60 -11.31 -4.65
N ARG A 91 -20.41 -10.02 -4.98
CA ARG A 91 -21.39 -8.94 -4.81
C ARG A 91 -22.01 -8.93 -3.41
N ARG A 92 -21.19 -9.15 -2.40
CA ARG A 92 -21.57 -9.19 -0.99
C ARG A 92 -20.78 -8.15 -0.22
N PRO A 93 -21.36 -7.58 0.84
CA PRO A 93 -20.62 -6.73 1.75
C PRO A 93 -19.47 -7.54 2.39
N LEU A 94 -18.36 -6.87 2.67
CA LEU A 94 -17.24 -7.49 3.36
C LEU A 94 -17.69 -8.00 4.74
N PRO A 95 -17.22 -9.20 5.14
CA PRO A 95 -17.42 -9.67 6.50
C PRO A 95 -16.65 -8.78 7.49
N ASP A 96 -17.22 -8.49 8.64
CA ASP A 96 -16.54 -7.84 9.75
C ASP A 96 -16.40 -8.83 10.92
N PRO A 97 -15.18 -9.24 11.31
CA PRO A 97 -13.86 -8.82 10.82
C PRO A 97 -13.47 -9.46 9.47
N PHE A 98 -12.74 -8.69 8.63
CA PHE A 98 -12.19 -9.17 7.38
C PHE A 98 -10.71 -9.58 7.57
N TRP A 99 -10.33 -10.75 7.08
CA TRP A 99 -8.96 -11.24 7.18
C TRP A 99 -7.94 -10.35 6.46
N GLY A 100 -8.36 -9.65 5.41
CA GLY A 100 -7.56 -8.67 4.69
C GLY A 100 -7.09 -7.51 5.56
N ASP A 101 -7.84 -7.16 6.62
CA ASP A 101 -7.41 -6.11 7.55
C ASP A 101 -6.10 -6.49 8.25
N ALA A 102 -5.88 -7.77 8.54
CA ALA A 102 -4.62 -8.25 9.09
C ALA A 102 -3.47 -8.11 8.09
N LEU A 103 -3.71 -8.38 6.80
CA LEU A 103 -2.73 -8.17 5.73
C LEU A 103 -2.46 -6.69 5.50
N LEU A 104 -3.52 -5.87 5.54
CA LEU A 104 -3.39 -4.42 5.45
C LEU A 104 -2.62 -3.85 6.64
N PHE A 105 -2.74 -4.45 7.83
CA PHE A 105 -1.90 -4.12 8.96
C PHE A 105 -0.45 -4.57 8.74
N LEU A 106 -0.27 -5.80 8.31
CA LEU A 106 1.05 -6.43 8.20
C LEU A 106 1.93 -5.82 7.11
N HIS A 107 1.35 -5.22 6.02
CA HIS A 107 2.13 -4.64 4.92
C HIS A 107 3.04 -3.47 5.35
N VAL A 108 2.68 -2.77 6.43
CA VAL A 108 3.47 -1.65 6.96
C VAL A 108 4.81 -2.14 7.53
N VAL A 109 4.86 -3.34 8.11
CA VAL A 109 6.07 -3.89 8.75
C VAL A 109 7.24 -3.98 7.76
N PRO A 110 7.13 -4.63 6.59
CA PRO A 110 8.23 -4.66 5.63
C PRO A 110 8.56 -3.28 5.05
N PHE A 111 7.62 -2.37 4.88
CA PHE A 111 7.92 -1.01 4.44
C PHE A 111 8.77 -0.27 5.48
N MET A 112 8.42 -0.37 6.75
CA MET A 112 9.20 0.24 7.82
C MET A 112 10.59 -0.37 7.94
N ALA A 113 10.71 -1.71 7.80
CA ALA A 113 11.99 -2.40 7.77
C ALA A 113 12.84 -1.97 6.56
N ALA A 114 12.23 -1.79 5.37
CA ALA A 114 12.92 -1.27 4.19
C ALA A 114 13.49 0.12 4.45
N VAL A 115 12.69 1.04 4.98
CA VAL A 115 13.13 2.41 5.30
C VAL A 115 14.26 2.39 6.34
N ALA A 116 14.24 1.46 7.31
CA ALA A 116 15.29 1.31 8.30
C ALA A 116 16.64 0.86 7.70
N LEU A 117 16.63 0.11 6.60
CA LEU A 117 17.88 -0.33 5.92
C LEU A 117 18.69 0.82 5.30
N ARG A 118 18.07 1.98 5.00
CA ARG A 118 18.71 3.21 4.48
C ARG A 118 19.82 2.95 3.45
N PRO A 119 19.54 2.38 2.28
CA PRO A 119 20.56 1.98 1.30
C PRO A 119 21.42 3.15 0.80
N HIS A 120 20.99 4.39 0.99
CA HIS A 120 21.69 5.61 0.54
C HIS A 120 22.67 6.19 1.56
N ARG A 121 22.76 5.64 2.80
CA ARG A 121 23.63 6.15 3.87
C ARG A 121 24.72 5.14 4.28
N ILE A 122 25.42 4.60 3.31
CA ILE A 122 26.49 3.58 3.54
C ILE A 122 27.64 4.10 4.41
N HIS A 123 27.82 5.42 4.55
CA HIS A 123 28.92 6.02 5.30
C HIS A 123 28.67 6.35 6.77
N GLU A 124 27.45 6.20 7.27
CA GLU A 124 27.15 6.49 8.70
C GLU A 124 27.11 5.19 9.52
N THR A 125 28.27 4.72 9.94
CA THR A 125 28.47 3.42 10.65
C THR A 125 27.95 3.38 12.09
N LYS A 126 27.38 4.46 12.64
CA LYS A 126 26.92 4.51 14.04
C LYS A 126 25.40 4.53 14.25
N THR A 127 24.59 4.44 13.20
CA THR A 127 23.15 4.75 13.32
C THR A 127 22.23 3.50 13.33
N GLY A 128 22.75 2.29 13.32
CA GLY A 128 21.95 1.06 13.26
C GLY A 128 20.92 0.95 14.38
N SER A 129 21.31 1.28 15.61
CA SER A 129 20.43 1.20 16.79
C SER A 129 19.30 2.23 16.75
N PHE A 130 19.58 3.47 16.29
CA PHE A 130 18.57 4.51 16.14
C PHE A 130 17.53 4.19 15.06
N GLY A 131 17.94 3.53 13.97
CA GLY A 131 17.03 3.10 12.91
C GLY A 131 16.01 2.07 13.40
N VAL A 132 16.48 1.08 14.15
CA VAL A 132 15.62 0.04 14.75
C VAL A 132 14.65 0.65 15.77
N LEU A 133 15.16 1.52 16.67
CA LEU A 133 14.33 2.18 17.67
C LEU A 133 13.22 3.03 17.02
N ASN A 134 13.56 3.82 16.01
CA ASN A 134 12.58 4.64 15.28
C ASN A 134 11.53 3.78 14.57
N THR A 135 11.94 2.65 13.99
CA THR A 135 11.01 1.69 13.36
C THR A 135 10.06 1.08 14.39
N LEU A 136 10.56 0.68 15.56
CA LEU A 136 9.73 0.15 16.63
C LEU A 136 8.74 1.20 17.15
N MET A 137 9.18 2.45 17.35
CA MET A 137 8.31 3.55 17.76
C MET A 137 7.19 3.80 16.75
N LEU A 138 7.50 3.80 15.46
CA LEU A 138 6.50 3.96 14.40
C LEU A 138 5.52 2.79 14.35
N LEU A 139 6.00 1.54 14.53
CA LEU A 139 5.13 0.37 14.62
C LEU A 139 4.19 0.46 15.82
N ILE A 140 4.69 0.83 17.00
CA ILE A 140 3.87 1.03 18.20
C ILE A 140 2.82 2.10 17.95
N TRP A 141 3.20 3.23 17.39
CA TRP A 141 2.28 4.31 17.02
C TRP A 141 1.20 3.84 16.07
N TRP A 142 1.57 3.06 15.07
CA TRP A 142 0.64 2.55 14.07
C TRP A 142 -0.36 1.55 14.68
N VAL A 143 0.12 0.62 15.55
CA VAL A 143 -0.75 -0.30 16.32
C VAL A 143 -1.76 0.48 17.17
N PHE A 144 -1.27 1.53 17.85
CA PHE A 144 -2.11 2.37 18.68
C PHE A 144 -3.20 3.10 17.87
N LEU A 145 -2.81 3.72 16.76
CA LEU A 145 -3.76 4.41 15.87
C LEU A 145 -4.81 3.45 15.31
N TYR A 146 -4.39 2.27 14.86
CA TYR A 146 -5.31 1.27 14.33
C TYR A 146 -6.30 0.79 15.40
N GLY A 147 -5.82 0.49 16.60
CA GLY A 147 -6.67 0.10 17.73
C GLY A 147 -7.66 1.19 18.12
N PHE A 148 -7.19 2.44 18.16
CA PHE A 148 -8.01 3.59 18.51
C PHE A 148 -9.12 3.86 17.46
N THR A 149 -8.77 3.85 16.17
CA THR A 149 -9.75 4.08 15.10
C THR A 149 -10.82 2.99 15.08
N ARG A 150 -10.46 1.74 15.30
CA ARG A 150 -11.39 0.61 15.36
C ARG A 150 -12.35 0.71 16.55
N GLN A 151 -11.86 1.12 17.71
CA GLN A 151 -12.72 1.34 18.89
C GLN A 151 -13.67 2.53 18.70
N PHE A 152 -13.17 3.61 18.10
CA PHE A 152 -13.96 4.80 17.81
C PHE A 152 -15.11 4.49 16.83
N THR A 153 -14.83 3.75 15.76
CA THR A 153 -15.85 3.34 14.78
C THR A 153 -16.93 2.49 15.43
N ARG A 154 -16.56 1.53 16.29
CA ARG A 154 -17.54 0.71 17.05
C ARG A 154 -18.39 1.54 17.99
N ALA A 155 -17.79 2.49 18.71
CA ALA A 155 -18.52 3.36 19.63
C ALA A 155 -19.54 4.23 18.90
N VAL A 156 -19.19 4.80 17.75
CA VAL A 156 -20.09 5.60 16.91
C VAL A 156 -21.24 4.75 16.37
N THR A 157 -20.99 3.52 15.92
CA THR A 157 -22.03 2.61 15.41
C THR A 157 -23.05 2.24 16.50
N ILE A 158 -22.59 2.03 17.75
CA ILE A 158 -23.49 1.71 18.89
C ILE A 158 -24.33 2.90 19.32
N CYS A 159 -23.84 4.13 19.19
CA CYS A 159 -24.58 5.34 19.55
C CYS A 159 -25.63 5.75 18.50
N CYS A 160 -25.59 5.22 17.29
CA CYS A 160 -26.52 5.55 16.20
C CYS A 160 -27.65 4.51 16.02
N ILE A 161 -27.74 3.48 16.87
CA ILE A 161 -28.81 2.49 16.95
C ILE A 161 -29.64 2.78 18.19
#